data_1e6f694669387e1c63f5eee37ae671e5
#
_entry.id   1e6f694669387e1c63f5eee37ae671e5
#
_cell.length_a   1.000
_cell.length_b   1.000
_cell.length_c   1.000
_cell.angle_alpha   90.00
_cell.angle_beta   90.00
_cell.angle_gamma   90.00
#
_symmetry.space_group_name_H-M   'P 1'
#
loop_
_entity.id
_entity.type
_entity.pdbx_description
1 polymer ?
#
loop_
_entity_poly.entity_id
_entity_poly.type
_entity_poly.pdbx_seq_one_letter_code
_entity_poly.pdbx_strand_id
1 'polypeptide(L)'
;MQLSSQTLSLSEKLNLLADAAKYDVACTSSGVNRAGKQGHLGNSVSCGICHSFSSDGRCISLLKILQSNDCIYDCKYCVNRAGNDRQRATFTPEEVCTLVTEFYRRNYIEGLFLSSAVCKNPAHTMELMYRTLHLLRNRYRFNGYIHVKAIPGAPVELIEKTGYLADRMSVNIEIPTERNLQLLAPDKNYESIYRPMSYIQQGVLQSAEERTRFRHAPRFAPAGQSTQMIVGATDESDRDILLLSSALYGRPTMKRVYYSGFIPVNPYDKRLPALDKAPLVRENRLYQADWLMRFYGFRAEEIADEQTPRLDLEIDPKLAWALRHPEFFPVDVSRADYEALLRVPGVGVKSARLIVSSRRYRTLTMQSLR
;
A
#
# COMPACT_ATOMS: atom_id res chain seq x y z
N MET A 1 -38.01 -15.54 -11.79
CA MET A 1 -37.88 -14.43 -12.74
C MET A 1 -36.39 -14.30 -13.03
N GLN A 2 -35.91 -14.87 -14.16
CA GLN A 2 -34.52 -14.77 -14.59
C GLN A 2 -34.28 -13.32 -15.05
N LEU A 3 -33.55 -12.55 -14.25
CA LEU A 3 -32.99 -11.27 -14.70
C LEU A 3 -31.97 -11.59 -15.79
N SER A 4 -32.25 -11.17 -17.01
CA SER A 4 -31.34 -11.22 -18.14
C SER A 4 -30.01 -10.59 -17.71
N SER A 5 -28.90 -11.33 -17.76
CA SER A 5 -27.57 -10.83 -17.56
C SER A 5 -27.25 -9.86 -18.71
N GLN A 6 -27.57 -8.57 -18.53
CA GLN A 6 -27.06 -7.54 -19.42
C GLN A 6 -25.54 -7.56 -19.30
N THR A 7 -24.89 -7.82 -20.40
CA THR A 7 -23.43 -7.81 -20.50
C THR A 7 -22.97 -6.36 -20.31
N LEU A 8 -22.36 -6.05 -19.15
CA LEU A 8 -21.85 -4.71 -18.87
C LEU A 8 -20.85 -4.28 -19.94
N SER A 9 -20.99 -3.05 -20.40
CA SER A 9 -20.02 -2.41 -21.29
C SER A 9 -18.68 -2.24 -20.57
N LEU A 10 -17.59 -2.06 -21.32
CA LEU A 10 -16.27 -1.83 -20.79
C LEU A 10 -16.21 -0.60 -19.84
N SER A 11 -16.94 0.46 -20.18
CA SER A 11 -17.05 1.68 -19.38
C SER A 11 -17.76 1.43 -18.04
N GLU A 12 -18.85 0.68 -18.04
CA GLU A 12 -19.59 0.32 -16.81
C GLU A 12 -18.73 -0.58 -15.91
N LYS A 13 -18.04 -1.57 -16.47
CA LYS A 13 -17.07 -2.39 -15.72
C LYS A 13 -15.96 -1.52 -15.12
N LEU A 14 -15.42 -0.57 -15.89
CA LEU A 14 -14.34 0.32 -15.41
C LEU A 14 -14.82 1.13 -14.21
N ASN A 15 -15.98 1.77 -14.27
CA ASN A 15 -16.53 2.53 -13.17
C ASN A 15 -16.73 1.66 -11.92
N LEU A 16 -17.29 0.47 -12.08
CA LEU A 16 -17.55 -0.44 -10.99
C LEU A 16 -16.26 -0.98 -10.34
N LEU A 17 -15.30 -1.43 -11.13
CA LEU A 17 -14.09 -2.09 -10.65
C LEU A 17 -13.00 -1.11 -10.21
N ALA A 18 -12.98 0.10 -10.74
CA ALA A 18 -12.15 1.18 -10.24
C ALA A 18 -12.71 1.77 -8.93
N ASP A 19 -14.02 1.93 -8.81
CA ASP A 19 -14.64 2.35 -7.53
C ASP A 19 -14.42 1.30 -6.43
N ALA A 20 -14.55 0.01 -6.75
CA ALA A 20 -14.25 -1.06 -5.81
C ALA A 20 -12.76 -1.08 -5.39
N ALA A 21 -11.85 -0.64 -6.25
CA ALA A 21 -10.41 -0.59 -5.97
C ALA A 21 -10.02 0.55 -5.00
N LYS A 22 -10.85 1.56 -4.77
CA LYS A 22 -10.54 2.66 -3.84
C LYS A 22 -10.37 2.21 -2.38
N TYR A 23 -11.01 1.11 -2.01
CA TYR A 23 -10.89 0.53 -0.66
C TYR A 23 -9.57 -0.20 -0.43
N ASP A 24 -8.80 -0.43 -1.48
CA ASP A 24 -7.46 -1.00 -1.43
C ASP A 24 -6.46 0.17 -1.43
N VAL A 25 -5.99 0.57 -0.27
CA VAL A 25 -5.21 1.81 -0.14
C VAL A 25 -3.80 1.62 -0.68
N ALA A 26 -3.47 2.38 -1.68
CA ALA A 26 -2.10 2.73 -2.03
C ALA A 26 -2.01 4.20 -2.48
N CYS A 27 -3.13 4.95 -2.37
CA CYS A 27 -3.14 6.34 -2.83
C CYS A 27 -4.32 7.16 -2.33
N THR A 28 -4.04 8.40 -2.01
CA THR A 28 -5.05 9.46 -1.88
C THR A 28 -5.58 9.81 -3.27
N SER A 29 -6.79 9.34 -3.60
CA SER A 29 -7.53 9.90 -4.73
C SER A 29 -7.89 11.36 -4.40
N SER A 30 -7.95 12.24 -5.39
CA SER A 30 -8.27 13.66 -5.21
C SER A 30 -9.65 13.92 -4.57
N GLY A 31 -10.49 12.88 -4.44
CA GLY A 31 -11.83 12.97 -3.85
C GLY A 31 -12.81 13.87 -4.61
N VAL A 32 -12.42 14.46 -5.72
CA VAL A 32 -13.22 15.39 -6.49
C VAL A 32 -13.90 14.66 -7.65
N ASN A 33 -15.21 14.67 -7.67
CA ASN A 33 -16.01 14.21 -8.80
C ASN A 33 -16.77 15.40 -9.40
N ARG A 34 -16.41 15.80 -10.63
CA ARG A 34 -17.00 16.92 -11.35
C ARG A 34 -17.29 16.52 -12.78
N ALA A 35 -18.56 16.34 -13.11
CA ALA A 35 -18.99 16.06 -14.48
C ALA A 35 -18.62 17.21 -15.43
N GLY A 36 -18.28 16.89 -16.66
CA GLY A 36 -18.07 17.87 -17.73
C GLY A 36 -19.37 18.70 -17.94
N LYS A 37 -19.20 19.99 -18.11
CA LYS A 37 -20.31 20.92 -18.48
C LYS A 37 -20.09 21.41 -19.89
N GLN A 38 -21.18 21.52 -20.66
CA GLN A 38 -21.13 22.08 -22.00
C GLN A 38 -20.56 23.51 -21.98
N GLY A 39 -19.57 23.80 -22.81
CA GLY A 39 -18.87 25.10 -22.83
C GLY A 39 -17.72 25.24 -21.83
N HIS A 40 -17.38 24.20 -21.05
CA HIS A 40 -16.23 24.16 -20.15
C HIS A 40 -15.25 23.08 -20.55
N LEU A 41 -13.95 23.34 -20.37
CA LEU A 41 -12.87 22.38 -20.63
C LEU A 41 -12.65 21.48 -19.40
N GLY A 42 -12.66 20.16 -19.63
CA GLY A 42 -12.29 19.16 -18.64
C GLY A 42 -13.41 18.64 -17.74
N ASN A 43 -13.18 17.48 -17.19
CA ASN A 43 -13.95 16.87 -16.12
C ASN A 43 -12.97 16.35 -15.05
N SER A 44 -13.45 16.13 -13.84
CA SER A 44 -12.70 15.47 -12.79
C SER A 44 -13.49 14.26 -12.35
N VAL A 45 -12.96 13.08 -12.65
CA VAL A 45 -13.56 11.81 -12.23
C VAL A 45 -12.70 11.22 -11.14
N SER A 46 -13.28 10.83 -10.02
CA SER A 46 -12.58 10.32 -8.85
C SER A 46 -12.15 8.86 -8.99
N CYS A 47 -12.08 8.31 -10.19
CA CYS A 47 -11.87 6.88 -10.37
C CYS A 47 -10.50 6.51 -10.94
N GLY A 48 -9.90 5.48 -10.34
CA GLY A 48 -8.98 4.57 -10.98
C GLY A 48 -7.54 5.01 -11.17
N ILE A 49 -7.17 6.27 -10.95
CA ILE A 49 -5.78 6.70 -11.06
C ILE A 49 -5.21 6.94 -9.67
N CYS A 50 -4.18 6.18 -9.33
CA CYS A 50 -3.41 6.37 -8.09
C CYS A 50 -1.99 6.84 -8.41
N HIS A 51 -1.33 7.40 -7.40
CA HIS A 51 0.04 7.87 -7.50
C HIS A 51 0.96 7.01 -6.62
N SER A 52 2.08 6.57 -7.16
CA SER A 52 3.14 5.89 -6.43
C SER A 52 4.45 6.66 -6.61
N PHE A 53 5.35 6.56 -5.64
CA PHE A 53 6.65 7.20 -5.76
C PHE A 53 7.70 6.16 -6.16
N SER A 54 8.48 6.46 -7.18
CA SER A 54 9.65 5.70 -7.57
C SER A 54 10.83 5.95 -6.61
N SER A 55 11.87 5.14 -6.71
CA SER A 55 13.05 5.26 -5.83
C SER A 55 13.80 6.59 -5.98
N ASP A 56 13.65 7.26 -7.10
CA ASP A 56 14.19 8.60 -7.38
C ASP A 56 13.29 9.75 -6.90
N GLY A 57 12.18 9.44 -6.20
CA GLY A 57 11.23 10.42 -5.67
C GLY A 57 10.21 10.95 -6.67
N ARG A 58 10.21 10.46 -7.93
CA ARG A 58 9.26 10.85 -8.96
C ARG A 58 7.90 10.22 -8.70
N CYS A 59 6.83 11.00 -8.87
CA CYS A 59 5.45 10.53 -8.80
C CYS A 59 5.08 9.80 -10.09
N ILE A 60 4.56 8.58 -9.96
CA ILE A 60 4.10 7.72 -11.06
C ILE A 60 2.59 7.57 -10.96
N SER A 61 1.86 7.91 -12.02
CA SER A 61 0.42 7.70 -12.11
C SER A 61 0.09 6.28 -12.56
N LEU A 62 -0.74 5.58 -11.81
CA LEU A 62 -1.12 4.19 -12.08
C LEU A 62 -2.62 4.05 -12.29
N LEU A 63 -3.03 3.29 -13.31
CA LEU A 63 -4.40 2.80 -13.38
C LEU A 63 -4.58 1.74 -12.30
N LYS A 64 -5.43 2.03 -11.31
CA LYS A 64 -5.72 1.12 -10.20
C LYS A 64 -7.10 0.52 -10.38
N ILE A 65 -7.14 -0.78 -10.64
CA ILE A 65 -8.37 -1.52 -10.89
C ILE A 65 -8.35 -2.89 -10.23
N LEU A 66 -9.55 -3.43 -10.00
CA LEU A 66 -9.73 -4.85 -9.73
C LEU A 66 -9.91 -5.62 -11.03
N GLN A 67 -9.28 -6.79 -11.13
CA GLN A 67 -9.59 -7.77 -12.20
C GLN A 67 -11.04 -8.25 -12.08
N SER A 68 -11.49 -8.46 -10.83
CA SER A 68 -12.85 -8.85 -10.48
C SER A 68 -13.23 -8.29 -9.12
N ASN A 69 -14.52 -7.94 -8.92
CA ASN A 69 -15.10 -7.70 -7.60
C ASN A 69 -16.02 -8.85 -7.14
N ASP A 70 -16.10 -9.92 -7.92
CA ASP A 70 -16.83 -11.14 -7.56
C ASP A 70 -15.97 -11.98 -6.62
N CYS A 71 -16.32 -12.02 -5.32
CA CYS A 71 -15.52 -12.65 -4.28
C CYS A 71 -16.27 -13.82 -3.65
N ILE A 72 -15.55 -14.94 -3.49
CA ILE A 72 -16.06 -16.09 -2.73
C ILE A 72 -15.80 -15.96 -1.22
N TYR A 73 -14.89 -15.04 -0.80
CA TYR A 73 -14.55 -14.83 0.59
C TYR A 73 -15.52 -13.88 1.28
N ASP A 74 -15.71 -14.10 2.58
CA ASP A 74 -16.63 -13.31 3.39
C ASP A 74 -15.92 -12.44 4.45
N CYS A 75 -14.85 -11.74 4.03
CA CYS A 75 -14.11 -10.82 4.89
C CYS A 75 -15.01 -9.66 5.36
N LYS A 76 -15.27 -9.55 6.66
CA LYS A 76 -16.28 -8.66 7.26
C LYS A 76 -16.01 -7.17 6.99
N TYR A 77 -14.75 -6.80 6.89
CA TYR A 77 -14.32 -5.42 6.56
C TYR A 77 -14.40 -5.09 5.07
N CYS A 78 -14.67 -6.04 4.19
CA CYS A 78 -14.57 -5.85 2.74
C CYS A 78 -15.91 -5.53 2.11
N VAL A 79 -15.92 -4.50 1.25
CA VAL A 79 -17.09 -4.12 0.46
C VAL A 79 -17.49 -5.19 -0.56
N ASN A 80 -16.52 -5.97 -1.04
CA ASN A 80 -16.69 -7.00 -2.07
C ASN A 80 -16.92 -8.41 -1.49
N ARG A 81 -17.15 -8.54 -0.17
CA ARG A 81 -17.41 -9.84 0.47
C ARG A 81 -18.58 -10.57 -0.21
N ALA A 82 -18.57 -11.90 -0.17
CA ALA A 82 -19.59 -12.74 -0.79
C ALA A 82 -21.03 -12.40 -0.30
N GLY A 83 -21.18 -12.10 1.00
CA GLY A 83 -22.47 -11.77 1.62
C GLY A 83 -23.04 -10.37 1.29
N ASN A 84 -22.34 -9.52 0.56
CA ASN A 84 -22.87 -8.21 0.17
C ASN A 84 -23.61 -8.28 -1.17
N ASP A 85 -24.83 -7.74 -1.20
CA ASP A 85 -25.60 -7.57 -2.44
C ASP A 85 -25.04 -6.37 -3.22
N ARG A 86 -24.13 -6.67 -4.14
CA ARG A 86 -23.49 -5.68 -5.02
C ARG A 86 -23.41 -6.22 -6.44
N GLN A 87 -23.50 -5.30 -7.39
CA GLN A 87 -23.26 -5.63 -8.78
C GLN A 87 -21.83 -6.19 -8.94
N ARG A 88 -21.73 -7.36 -9.56
CA ARG A 88 -20.47 -8.06 -9.79
C ARG A 88 -20.03 -7.90 -11.23
N ALA A 89 -18.74 -7.75 -11.43
CA ALA A 89 -18.11 -7.70 -12.74
C ALA A 89 -16.73 -8.34 -12.70
N THR A 90 -16.30 -8.84 -13.85
CA THR A 90 -14.95 -9.36 -14.07
C THR A 90 -14.48 -8.85 -15.42
N PHE A 91 -13.29 -8.29 -15.48
CA PHE A 91 -12.60 -8.00 -16.72
C PHE A 91 -12.02 -9.26 -17.32
N THR A 92 -12.08 -9.40 -18.63
CA THR A 92 -11.18 -10.31 -19.34
C THR A 92 -9.75 -9.73 -19.35
N PRO A 93 -8.72 -10.56 -19.52
CA PRO A 93 -7.36 -10.07 -19.72
C PRO A 93 -7.23 -9.05 -20.85
N GLU A 94 -7.94 -9.25 -21.96
CA GLU A 94 -7.95 -8.37 -23.12
C GLU A 94 -8.57 -7.01 -22.82
N GLU A 95 -9.66 -6.97 -22.05
CA GLU A 95 -10.29 -5.73 -21.61
C GLU A 95 -9.35 -4.89 -20.77
N VAL A 96 -8.63 -5.48 -19.81
CA VAL A 96 -7.61 -4.76 -19.01
C VAL A 96 -6.49 -4.26 -19.90
N CYS A 97 -6.00 -5.09 -20.83
CA CYS A 97 -4.94 -4.70 -21.76
C CYS A 97 -5.36 -3.49 -22.61
N THR A 98 -6.59 -3.50 -23.11
CA THR A 98 -7.14 -2.38 -23.88
C THR A 98 -7.18 -1.10 -23.06
N LEU A 99 -7.71 -1.14 -21.82
CA LEU A 99 -7.78 0.01 -20.93
C LEU A 99 -6.39 0.57 -20.63
N VAL A 100 -5.45 -0.29 -20.23
CA VAL A 100 -4.07 0.13 -19.91
C VAL A 100 -3.40 0.78 -21.10
N THR A 101 -3.52 0.18 -22.28
CA THR A 101 -2.87 0.67 -23.49
C THR A 101 -3.45 2.01 -23.95
N GLU A 102 -4.77 2.15 -23.93
CA GLU A 102 -5.44 3.39 -24.32
C GLU A 102 -5.16 4.53 -23.33
N PHE A 103 -5.14 4.26 -22.02
CA PHE A 103 -4.84 5.28 -21.01
C PHE A 103 -3.36 5.70 -21.06
N TYR A 104 -2.47 4.74 -21.31
CA TYR A 104 -1.04 5.02 -21.47
C TYR A 104 -0.76 5.88 -22.71
N ARG A 105 -1.36 5.54 -23.87
CA ARG A 105 -1.22 6.32 -25.11
C ARG A 105 -1.69 7.76 -24.99
N ARG A 106 -2.68 7.99 -24.10
CA ARG A 106 -3.22 9.33 -23.82
C ARG A 106 -2.48 10.07 -22.70
N ASN A 107 -1.37 9.50 -22.20
CA ASN A 107 -0.59 10.04 -21.08
C ASN A 107 -1.38 10.23 -19.78
N TYR A 108 -2.43 9.44 -19.55
CA TYR A 108 -3.18 9.49 -18.29
C TYR A 108 -2.49 8.71 -17.20
N ILE A 109 -1.75 7.67 -17.56
CA ILE A 109 -1.06 6.76 -16.65
C ILE A 109 0.34 6.41 -17.15
N GLU A 110 1.21 6.04 -16.22
CA GLU A 110 2.54 5.49 -16.50
C GLU A 110 2.61 3.99 -16.19
N GLY A 111 1.58 3.43 -15.57
CA GLY A 111 1.56 2.02 -15.21
C GLY A 111 0.20 1.50 -14.75
N LEU A 112 0.22 0.26 -14.28
CA LEU A 112 -0.94 -0.49 -13.78
C LEU A 112 -0.72 -0.93 -12.33
N PHE A 113 -1.73 -0.74 -11.48
CA PHE A 113 -1.87 -1.45 -10.22
C PHE A 113 -3.06 -2.40 -10.32
N LEU A 114 -2.77 -3.70 -10.42
CA LEU A 114 -3.77 -4.74 -10.57
C LEU A 114 -3.96 -5.51 -9.28
N SER A 115 -5.17 -5.52 -8.77
CA SER A 115 -5.63 -6.40 -7.69
C SER A 115 -6.87 -7.17 -8.11
N SER A 116 -7.43 -8.02 -7.25
CA SER A 116 -8.67 -8.72 -7.51
C SER A 116 -9.35 -9.16 -6.21
N ALA A 117 -10.67 -9.25 -6.22
CA ALA A 117 -11.39 -10.16 -5.36
C ALA A 117 -11.08 -11.61 -5.75
N VAL A 118 -11.30 -12.56 -4.85
CA VAL A 118 -11.05 -13.99 -5.13
C VAL A 118 -12.26 -14.60 -5.80
N CYS A 119 -12.24 -14.68 -7.13
CA CYS A 119 -13.31 -15.30 -7.91
C CYS A 119 -13.05 -16.81 -8.11
N LYS A 120 -14.04 -17.63 -7.90
CA LYS A 120 -14.01 -19.11 -7.96
C LYS A 120 -13.03 -19.75 -6.96
N ASN A 121 -11.74 -19.46 -7.05
CA ASN A 121 -10.69 -19.90 -6.12
C ASN A 121 -9.41 -19.07 -6.32
N PRO A 122 -8.43 -19.14 -5.40
CA PRO A 122 -7.18 -18.39 -5.50
C PRO A 122 -6.36 -18.69 -6.75
N ALA A 123 -6.31 -19.97 -7.18
CA ALA A 123 -5.55 -20.38 -8.36
C ALA A 123 -6.13 -19.77 -9.64
N HIS A 124 -7.44 -19.88 -9.84
CA HIS A 124 -8.12 -19.28 -10.99
C HIS A 124 -7.94 -17.75 -11.05
N THR A 125 -8.08 -17.10 -9.90
CA THR A 125 -7.93 -15.64 -9.83
C THR A 125 -6.51 -15.21 -10.19
N MET A 126 -5.51 -15.88 -9.62
CA MET A 126 -4.10 -15.57 -9.89
C MET A 126 -3.72 -15.88 -11.33
N GLU A 127 -4.28 -16.95 -11.92
CA GLU A 127 -4.09 -17.29 -13.33
C GLU A 127 -4.65 -16.20 -14.26
N LEU A 128 -5.84 -15.68 -13.95
CA LEU A 128 -6.46 -14.60 -14.72
C LEU A 128 -5.59 -13.34 -14.70
N MET A 129 -5.07 -12.99 -13.53
CA MET A 129 -4.15 -11.87 -13.37
C MET A 129 -2.82 -12.11 -14.09
N TYR A 130 -2.25 -13.30 -13.98
CA TYR A 130 -1.04 -13.69 -14.72
C TYR A 130 -1.23 -13.55 -16.24
N ARG A 131 -2.34 -14.07 -16.79
CA ARG A 131 -2.67 -13.92 -18.22
C ARG A 131 -2.76 -12.47 -18.65
N THR A 132 -3.34 -11.61 -17.82
CA THR A 132 -3.39 -10.16 -18.06
C THR A 132 -1.99 -9.57 -18.19
N LEU A 133 -1.09 -9.85 -17.24
CA LEU A 133 0.28 -9.36 -17.29
C LEU A 133 1.06 -9.95 -18.47
N HIS A 134 0.87 -11.23 -18.74
CA HIS A 134 1.52 -11.91 -19.86
C HIS A 134 1.13 -11.29 -21.22
N LEU A 135 -0.16 -11.00 -21.42
CA LEU A 135 -0.63 -10.31 -22.63
C LEU A 135 -0.06 -8.89 -22.71
N LEU A 136 -0.09 -8.12 -21.61
CA LEU A 136 0.48 -6.77 -21.56
C LEU A 136 1.95 -6.76 -21.98
N ARG A 137 2.78 -7.61 -21.39
CA ARG A 137 4.22 -7.66 -21.66
C ARG A 137 4.55 -8.18 -23.05
N ASN A 138 3.94 -9.29 -23.45
CA ASN A 138 4.36 -10.03 -24.66
C ASN A 138 3.60 -9.61 -25.92
N ARG A 139 2.26 -9.49 -25.86
CA ARG A 139 1.45 -9.13 -27.03
C ARG A 139 1.36 -7.62 -27.25
N TYR A 140 1.04 -6.87 -26.18
CA TYR A 140 0.91 -5.41 -26.26
C TYR A 140 2.24 -4.68 -26.08
N ARG A 141 3.32 -5.39 -25.72
CA ARG A 141 4.67 -4.86 -25.52
C ARG A 141 4.71 -3.66 -24.56
N PHE A 142 3.84 -3.70 -23.56
CA PHE A 142 3.73 -2.66 -22.56
C PHE A 142 4.95 -2.68 -21.63
N ASN A 143 5.75 -1.62 -21.63
CA ASN A 143 6.96 -1.49 -20.82
C ASN A 143 6.78 -0.53 -19.62
N GLY A 144 5.55 -0.06 -19.35
CA GLY A 144 5.24 0.75 -18.17
C GLY A 144 5.30 -0.06 -16.87
N TYR A 145 5.23 0.66 -15.74
CA TYR A 145 5.30 0.06 -14.41
C TYR A 145 4.07 -0.83 -14.12
N ILE A 146 4.31 -2.01 -13.56
CA ILE A 146 3.24 -2.94 -13.14
C ILE A 146 3.44 -3.31 -11.67
N HIS A 147 2.44 -2.96 -10.86
CA HIS A 147 2.29 -3.46 -9.50
C HIS A 147 1.13 -4.45 -9.45
N VAL A 148 1.37 -5.65 -8.98
CA VAL A 148 0.34 -6.69 -8.85
C VAL A 148 0.20 -7.13 -7.39
N LYS A 149 -1.06 -7.28 -6.95
CA LYS A 149 -1.37 -7.82 -5.63
C LYS A 149 -1.58 -9.33 -5.76
N ALA A 150 -0.64 -10.11 -5.27
CA ALA A 150 -0.75 -11.58 -5.27
C ALA A 150 -1.89 -12.03 -4.36
N ILE A 151 -2.57 -13.08 -4.79
CA ILE A 151 -3.74 -13.64 -4.10
C ILE A 151 -3.25 -14.60 -3.00
N PRO A 152 -3.64 -14.41 -1.72
CA PRO A 152 -3.37 -15.37 -0.66
C PRO A 152 -3.87 -16.77 -1.01
N GLY A 153 -3.03 -17.80 -0.78
CA GLY A 153 -3.36 -19.17 -1.12
C GLY A 153 -3.23 -19.55 -2.60
N ALA A 154 -2.75 -18.65 -3.46
CA ALA A 154 -2.47 -18.97 -4.86
C ALA A 154 -1.29 -19.94 -5.00
N PRO A 155 -1.28 -20.79 -6.06
CA PRO A 155 -0.14 -21.66 -6.37
C PRO A 155 1.14 -20.86 -6.58
N VAL A 156 2.24 -21.41 -6.06
CA VAL A 156 3.55 -20.78 -6.07
C VAL A 156 4.05 -20.53 -7.49
N GLU A 157 3.80 -21.47 -8.39
CA GLU A 157 4.21 -21.39 -9.79
C GLU A 157 3.54 -20.20 -10.52
N LEU A 158 2.33 -19.83 -10.14
CA LEU A 158 1.64 -18.65 -10.68
C LEU A 158 2.20 -17.36 -10.08
N ILE A 159 2.58 -17.37 -8.79
CA ILE A 159 3.24 -16.23 -8.14
C ILE A 159 4.61 -16.00 -8.79
N GLU A 160 5.37 -17.06 -9.03
CA GLU A 160 6.67 -17.00 -9.68
C GLU A 160 6.57 -16.43 -11.09
N LYS A 161 5.74 -17.02 -11.94
CA LYS A 161 5.51 -16.53 -13.32
C LYS A 161 5.09 -15.06 -13.35
N THR A 162 4.26 -14.65 -12.41
CA THR A 162 3.79 -13.27 -12.29
C THR A 162 4.90 -12.33 -11.85
N GLY A 163 5.80 -12.77 -10.96
CA GLY A 163 6.93 -11.98 -10.47
C GLY A 163 7.91 -11.56 -11.55
N TYR A 164 8.10 -12.38 -12.58
CA TYR A 164 8.92 -12.00 -13.76
C TYR A 164 8.27 -10.99 -14.68
N LEU A 165 6.96 -10.76 -14.55
CA LEU A 165 6.20 -9.81 -15.38
C LEU A 165 5.91 -8.50 -14.65
N ALA A 166 5.97 -8.51 -13.32
CA ALA A 166 5.66 -7.37 -12.46
C ALA A 166 6.92 -6.63 -12.03
N ASP A 167 6.82 -5.32 -11.82
CA ASP A 167 7.88 -4.52 -11.21
C ASP A 167 7.81 -4.58 -9.69
N ARG A 168 6.62 -4.64 -9.12
CA ARG A 168 6.37 -4.81 -7.67
C ARG A 168 5.26 -5.81 -7.44
N MET A 169 5.42 -6.60 -6.38
CA MET A 169 4.35 -7.45 -5.87
C MET A 169 3.96 -7.04 -4.46
N SER A 170 2.70 -7.26 -4.10
CA SER A 170 2.21 -7.09 -2.73
C SER A 170 1.34 -8.26 -2.31
N VAL A 171 1.38 -8.56 -1.02
CA VAL A 171 0.43 -9.46 -0.34
C VAL A 171 -0.01 -8.72 0.91
N ASN A 172 -1.29 -8.49 1.07
CA ASN A 172 -1.78 -7.77 2.23
C ASN A 172 -1.89 -8.69 3.45
N ILE A 173 -1.37 -8.21 4.58
CA ILE A 173 -1.58 -8.85 5.90
C ILE A 173 -3.01 -8.62 6.37
N GLU A 174 -3.59 -7.48 6.02
CA GLU A 174 -4.94 -7.01 6.36
C GLU A 174 -5.08 -6.69 7.85
N ILE A 175 -5.02 -7.67 8.73
CA ILE A 175 -5.20 -7.54 10.18
C ILE A 175 -3.89 -7.92 10.90
N PRO A 176 -3.41 -7.11 11.86
CA PRO A 176 -2.10 -7.29 12.51
C PRO A 176 -1.94 -8.57 13.33
N THR A 177 -3.03 -9.17 13.81
CA THR A 177 -3.00 -10.41 14.62
C THR A 177 -3.79 -11.53 13.93
N GLU A 178 -3.29 -12.77 14.03
CA GLU A 178 -3.94 -13.92 13.40
C GLU A 178 -5.32 -14.19 13.99
N ARG A 179 -5.47 -14.02 15.31
CA ARG A 179 -6.75 -14.16 16.01
C ARG A 179 -7.82 -13.25 15.41
N ASN A 180 -7.51 -11.99 15.24
CA ASN A 180 -8.45 -11.02 14.70
C ASN A 180 -8.62 -11.17 13.18
N LEU A 181 -7.59 -11.64 12.46
CA LEU A 181 -7.73 -12.01 11.06
C LEU A 181 -8.77 -13.13 10.88
N GLN A 182 -8.68 -14.21 11.68
CA GLN A 182 -9.63 -15.31 11.62
C GLN A 182 -11.06 -14.88 11.99
N LEU A 183 -11.19 -13.95 12.96
CA LEU A 183 -12.49 -13.39 13.34
C LEU A 183 -13.17 -12.62 12.20
N LEU A 184 -12.41 -11.80 11.47
CA LEU A 184 -12.92 -10.89 10.44
C LEU A 184 -12.80 -11.43 9.01
N ALA A 185 -11.90 -12.36 8.76
CA ALA A 185 -11.65 -12.96 7.44
C ALA A 185 -11.43 -14.48 7.58
N PRO A 186 -12.49 -15.26 7.91
CA PRO A 186 -12.38 -16.67 8.23
C PRO A 186 -11.80 -17.55 7.10
N ASP A 187 -11.87 -17.08 5.87
CA ASP A 187 -11.31 -17.75 4.69
C ASP A 187 -9.80 -17.49 4.51
N LYS A 188 -9.16 -16.71 5.39
CA LYS A 188 -7.74 -16.37 5.36
C LYS A 188 -7.04 -16.84 6.65
N ASN A 189 -5.77 -17.19 6.52
CA ASN A 189 -4.87 -17.43 7.64
C ASN A 189 -3.49 -16.88 7.33
N TYR A 190 -2.64 -16.75 8.34
CA TYR A 190 -1.30 -16.21 8.18
C TYR A 190 -0.42 -17.05 7.27
N GLU A 191 -0.59 -18.37 7.25
CA GLU A 191 0.17 -19.24 6.34
C GLU A 191 -0.10 -18.87 4.88
N SER A 192 -1.38 -18.71 4.50
CA SER A 192 -1.78 -18.33 3.14
C SER A 192 -1.27 -16.95 2.72
N ILE A 193 -0.94 -16.07 3.68
CA ILE A 193 -0.41 -14.72 3.46
C ILE A 193 1.12 -14.73 3.46
N TYR A 194 1.76 -15.31 4.48
CA TYR A 194 3.22 -15.26 4.63
C TYR A 194 3.96 -16.17 3.66
N ARG A 195 3.36 -17.29 3.25
CA ARG A 195 3.96 -18.18 2.25
C ARG A 195 4.22 -17.48 0.92
N PRO A 196 3.24 -16.80 0.28
CA PRO A 196 3.50 -15.97 -0.90
C PRO A 196 4.52 -14.86 -0.65
N MET A 197 4.46 -14.18 0.49
CA MET A 197 5.44 -13.13 0.83
C MET A 197 6.87 -13.66 0.89
N SER A 198 7.07 -14.83 1.48
CA SER A 198 8.39 -15.49 1.57
C SER A 198 8.89 -15.91 0.19
N TYR A 199 7.99 -16.41 -0.65
CA TYR A 199 8.31 -16.78 -2.03
C TYR A 199 8.74 -15.58 -2.88
N ILE A 200 8.00 -14.48 -2.79
CA ILE A 200 8.36 -13.22 -3.47
C ILE A 200 9.73 -12.73 -2.98
N GLN A 201 9.98 -12.82 -1.66
CA GLN A 201 11.28 -12.45 -1.10
C GLN A 201 12.42 -13.28 -1.70
N GLN A 202 12.26 -14.60 -1.74
CA GLN A 202 13.26 -15.52 -2.33
C GLN A 202 13.51 -15.19 -3.80
N GLY A 203 12.45 -15.04 -4.60
CA GLY A 203 12.56 -14.71 -6.02
C GLY A 203 13.30 -13.38 -6.28
N VAL A 204 13.01 -12.35 -5.47
CA VAL A 204 13.71 -11.04 -5.57
C VAL A 204 15.21 -11.20 -5.25
N LEU A 205 15.54 -11.90 -4.16
CA LEU A 205 16.93 -12.09 -3.74
C LEU A 205 17.71 -12.96 -4.74
N GLN A 206 17.11 -14.08 -5.17
CA GLN A 206 17.72 -14.96 -6.17
C GLN A 206 17.97 -14.22 -7.48
N SER A 207 16.97 -13.52 -8.00
CA SER A 207 17.12 -12.71 -9.22
C SER A 207 18.20 -11.63 -9.08
N ALA A 208 18.34 -11.01 -7.92
CA ALA A 208 19.40 -10.03 -7.66
C ALA A 208 20.79 -10.71 -7.70
N GLU A 209 20.95 -11.88 -7.07
CA GLU A 209 22.19 -12.65 -7.09
C GLU A 209 22.56 -13.15 -8.50
N GLU A 210 21.61 -13.74 -9.21
CA GLU A 210 21.81 -14.21 -10.59
C GLU A 210 22.28 -13.08 -11.52
N ARG A 211 21.78 -11.88 -11.34
CA ARG A 211 22.17 -10.70 -12.12
C ARG A 211 23.58 -10.17 -11.80
N THR A 212 24.15 -10.52 -10.66
CA THR A 212 25.58 -10.24 -10.41
C THR A 212 26.48 -11.14 -11.25
N ARG A 213 26.02 -12.36 -11.57
CA ARG A 213 26.75 -13.36 -12.36
C ARG A 213 26.42 -13.25 -13.87
N PHE A 214 25.15 -13.01 -14.20
CA PHE A 214 24.64 -13.01 -15.55
C PHE A 214 23.88 -11.71 -15.83
N ARG A 215 24.47 -10.78 -16.57
CA ARG A 215 23.91 -9.45 -16.89
C ARG A 215 22.49 -9.49 -17.45
N HIS A 216 22.15 -10.51 -18.21
CA HIS A 216 20.86 -10.67 -18.89
C HIS A 216 19.88 -11.56 -18.14
N ALA A 217 20.19 -12.03 -16.93
CA ALA A 217 19.24 -12.79 -16.12
C ALA A 217 17.94 -12.00 -15.91
N PRO A 218 16.76 -12.64 -15.99
CA PRO A 218 15.48 -11.96 -15.88
C PRO A 218 15.33 -11.30 -14.50
N ARG A 219 14.60 -10.20 -14.45
CA ARG A 219 14.29 -9.47 -13.22
C ARG A 219 13.02 -10.02 -12.62
N PHE A 220 13.04 -10.35 -11.34
CA PHE A 220 11.87 -10.74 -10.58
C PHE A 220 11.47 -9.60 -9.63
N ALA A 221 10.30 -9.01 -9.83
CA ALA A 221 9.74 -7.90 -9.03
C ALA A 221 10.80 -6.91 -8.51
N PRO A 222 11.56 -6.24 -9.40
CA PRO A 222 12.77 -5.48 -9.06
C PRO A 222 12.52 -4.30 -8.09
N ALA A 223 11.30 -3.80 -8.00
CA ALA A 223 10.91 -2.80 -7.01
C ALA A 223 10.54 -3.39 -5.64
N GLY A 224 10.74 -4.71 -5.46
CA GLY A 224 10.50 -5.42 -4.21
C GLY A 224 9.02 -5.64 -3.90
N GLN A 225 8.74 -5.90 -2.63
CA GLN A 225 7.38 -6.15 -2.17
C GLN A 225 6.86 -5.08 -1.21
N SER A 226 5.54 -5.03 -1.08
CA SER A 226 4.82 -4.21 -0.11
C SER A 226 3.67 -5.00 0.51
N THR A 227 3.14 -4.48 1.60
CA THR A 227 1.95 -5.02 2.28
C THR A 227 1.07 -3.89 2.77
N GLN A 228 -0.14 -4.23 3.22
CA GLN A 228 -1.09 -3.29 3.79
C GLN A 228 -1.75 -3.90 5.02
N MET A 229 -2.00 -3.05 6.02
CA MET A 229 -2.80 -3.35 7.21
C MET A 229 -3.98 -2.39 7.32
N ILE A 230 -5.10 -2.90 7.79
CA ILE A 230 -6.30 -2.12 8.10
C ILE A 230 -6.19 -1.65 9.55
N VAL A 231 -6.41 -0.36 9.77
CA VAL A 231 -6.26 0.30 11.07
C VAL A 231 -7.63 0.60 11.64
N GLY A 232 -7.89 0.12 12.84
CA GLY A 232 -9.13 0.40 13.57
C GLY A 232 -10.33 -0.48 13.18
N ALA A 233 -10.11 -1.59 12.46
CA ALA A 233 -11.12 -2.64 12.30
C ALA A 233 -11.18 -3.57 13.52
N THR A 234 -10.13 -3.58 14.30
CA THR A 234 -9.90 -4.42 15.48
C THR A 234 -9.21 -3.59 16.57
N ASP A 235 -9.00 -4.18 17.74
CA ASP A 235 -8.55 -3.51 18.96
C ASP A 235 -7.03 -3.39 19.11
N GLU A 236 -6.24 -3.86 18.13
CA GLU A 236 -4.78 -3.76 18.19
C GLU A 236 -4.32 -2.32 18.47
N SER A 237 -3.32 -2.23 19.32
CA SER A 237 -2.66 -0.97 19.64
C SER A 237 -1.79 -0.50 18.47
N ASP A 238 -1.42 0.78 18.46
CA ASP A 238 -0.47 1.30 17.48
C ASP A 238 0.91 0.69 17.69
N ARG A 239 1.27 0.33 18.95
CA ARG A 239 2.49 -0.42 19.28
C ARG A 239 2.53 -1.77 18.55
N ASP A 240 1.45 -2.56 18.58
CA ASP A 240 1.39 -3.84 17.88
C ASP A 240 1.60 -3.67 16.37
N ILE A 241 0.96 -2.67 15.79
CA ILE A 241 1.08 -2.33 14.37
C ILE A 241 2.51 -1.92 14.03
N LEU A 242 3.15 -1.07 14.84
CA LEU A 242 4.51 -0.58 14.61
C LEU A 242 5.56 -1.68 14.80
N LEU A 243 5.41 -2.55 15.81
CA LEU A 243 6.28 -3.70 16.03
C LEU A 243 6.22 -4.67 14.84
N LEU A 244 5.02 -4.98 14.34
CA LEU A 244 4.85 -5.80 13.16
C LEU A 244 5.49 -5.13 11.93
N SER A 245 5.29 -3.83 11.75
CA SER A 245 5.88 -3.07 10.65
C SER A 245 7.41 -3.08 10.71
N SER A 246 7.98 -2.91 11.90
CA SER A 246 9.43 -3.00 12.14
C SER A 246 9.98 -4.37 11.76
N ALA A 247 9.32 -5.44 12.21
CA ALA A 247 9.69 -6.82 11.86
C ALA A 247 9.63 -7.08 10.34
N LEU A 248 8.62 -6.50 9.68
CA LEU A 248 8.48 -6.60 8.21
C LEU A 248 9.58 -5.85 7.47
N TYR A 249 9.97 -4.66 7.92
CA TYR A 249 11.09 -3.90 7.34
C TYR A 249 12.45 -4.55 7.59
N GLY A 250 12.58 -5.41 8.59
CA GLY A 250 13.74 -6.27 8.75
C GLY A 250 13.93 -7.28 7.61
N ARG A 251 12.91 -7.52 6.78
CA ARG A 251 13.01 -8.37 5.59
C ARG A 251 13.59 -7.54 4.41
N PRO A 252 14.68 -7.98 3.76
CA PRO A 252 15.42 -7.15 2.78
C PRO A 252 14.59 -6.63 1.61
N THR A 253 13.55 -7.36 1.23
CA THR A 253 12.73 -7.06 0.05
C THR A 253 11.48 -6.23 0.36
N MET A 254 11.11 -6.09 1.65
CA MET A 254 9.96 -5.28 2.06
C MET A 254 10.28 -3.80 1.92
N LYS A 255 9.61 -3.12 1.00
CA LYS A 255 9.86 -1.70 0.70
C LYS A 255 8.84 -0.77 1.33
N ARG A 256 7.60 -1.25 1.54
CA ARG A 256 6.55 -0.42 2.10
C ARG A 256 5.51 -1.24 2.85
N VAL A 257 5.14 -0.75 4.02
CA VAL A 257 3.93 -1.12 4.75
C VAL A 257 2.94 0.03 4.58
N TYR A 258 1.73 -0.28 4.14
CA TYR A 258 0.64 0.68 4.02
C TYR A 258 -0.34 0.51 5.17
N TYR A 259 -0.86 1.61 5.67
CA TYR A 259 -1.89 1.68 6.68
C TYR A 259 -3.16 2.21 6.05
N SER A 260 -4.30 1.57 6.32
CA SER A 260 -5.60 1.96 5.78
C SER A 260 -6.60 2.07 6.92
N GLY A 261 -7.10 3.26 7.17
CA GLY A 261 -8.19 3.45 8.12
C GLY A 261 -9.41 2.62 7.71
N PHE A 262 -9.94 1.85 8.66
CA PHE A 262 -11.12 1.01 8.43
C PHE A 262 -12.31 1.86 7.99
N ILE A 263 -12.90 1.53 6.85
CA ILE A 263 -14.12 2.17 6.34
C ILE A 263 -15.31 1.30 6.74
N PRO A 264 -16.31 1.82 7.46
CA PRO A 264 -17.45 1.04 7.97
C PRO A 264 -18.47 0.73 6.86
N VAL A 265 -18.10 -0.18 5.96
CA VAL A 265 -18.96 -0.60 4.82
C VAL A 265 -20.02 -1.65 5.20
N ASN A 266 -19.88 -2.29 6.37
CA ASN A 266 -20.78 -3.32 6.88
C ASN A 266 -21.19 -3.01 8.34
N PRO A 267 -21.91 -1.91 8.61
CA PRO A 267 -22.16 -1.42 9.98
C PRO A 267 -23.06 -2.33 10.81
N TYR A 268 -23.72 -3.30 10.19
CA TYR A 268 -24.58 -4.28 10.86
C TYR A 268 -23.80 -5.50 11.43
N ASP A 269 -22.54 -5.66 11.07
CA ASP A 269 -21.73 -6.77 11.58
C ASP A 269 -21.12 -6.39 12.94
N LYS A 270 -21.63 -7.00 14.02
CA LYS A 270 -21.23 -6.72 15.42
C LYS A 270 -19.76 -7.05 15.75
N ARG A 271 -19.04 -7.73 14.85
CA ARG A 271 -17.59 -8.00 15.01
C ARG A 271 -16.73 -6.82 14.61
N LEU A 272 -17.32 -5.87 13.88
CA LEU A 272 -16.68 -4.63 13.47
C LEU A 272 -17.01 -3.51 14.45
N PRO A 273 -16.08 -2.55 14.65
CA PRO A 273 -16.36 -1.40 15.50
C PRO A 273 -17.45 -0.52 14.91
N ALA A 274 -18.29 0.06 15.76
CA ALA A 274 -19.27 1.04 15.36
C ALA A 274 -18.58 2.40 15.16
N LEU A 275 -18.13 2.66 13.94
CA LEU A 275 -17.50 3.93 13.56
C LEU A 275 -18.39 4.64 12.54
N ASP A 276 -18.52 5.95 12.69
CA ASP A 276 -19.20 6.80 11.70
C ASP A 276 -18.35 7.05 10.46
N LYS A 277 -17.01 7.08 10.64
CA LYS A 277 -16.04 7.35 9.59
C LYS A 277 -14.69 6.66 9.85
N ALA A 278 -13.90 6.53 8.78
CA ALA A 278 -12.55 5.98 8.89
C ALA A 278 -11.65 6.79 9.84
N PRO A 279 -10.79 6.15 10.65
CA PRO A 279 -9.88 6.80 11.61
C PRO A 279 -8.65 7.42 10.90
N LEU A 280 -8.87 8.41 10.03
CA LEU A 280 -7.84 8.99 9.16
C LEU A 280 -6.72 9.68 9.95
N VAL A 281 -7.02 10.26 11.11
CA VAL A 281 -5.97 10.87 11.96
C VAL A 281 -5.02 9.79 12.48
N ARG A 282 -5.55 8.66 12.98
CA ARG A 282 -4.75 7.51 13.43
C ARG A 282 -3.92 6.92 12.28
N GLU A 283 -4.51 6.76 11.10
CA GLU A 283 -3.79 6.34 9.89
C GLU A 283 -2.59 7.27 9.60
N ASN A 284 -2.83 8.59 9.64
CA ASN A 284 -1.79 9.59 9.39
C ASN A 284 -0.67 9.53 10.46
N ARG A 285 -1.02 9.37 11.75
CA ARG A 285 -0.03 9.20 12.83
C ARG A 285 0.83 7.95 12.63
N LEU A 286 0.25 6.85 12.18
CA LEU A 286 1.01 5.64 11.84
C LEU A 286 1.97 5.87 10.66
N TYR A 287 1.57 6.60 9.62
CA TYR A 287 2.50 6.99 8.56
C TYR A 287 3.62 7.91 9.04
N GLN A 288 3.35 8.83 9.97
CA GLN A 288 4.38 9.65 10.60
C GLN A 288 5.36 8.80 11.43
N ALA A 289 4.85 7.86 12.22
CA ALA A 289 5.65 6.92 12.99
C ALA A 289 6.50 6.00 12.09
N ASP A 290 5.91 5.46 11.01
CA ASP A 290 6.62 4.69 9.99
C ASP A 290 7.80 5.48 9.39
N TRP A 291 7.58 6.78 9.13
CA TRP A 291 8.61 7.67 8.64
C TRP A 291 9.76 7.85 9.64
N LEU A 292 9.45 7.98 10.92
CA LEU A 292 10.46 8.07 11.99
C LEU A 292 11.30 6.78 12.08
N MET A 293 10.68 5.62 11.99
CA MET A 293 11.40 4.34 12.00
C MET A 293 12.35 4.21 10.80
N ARG A 294 11.87 4.56 9.61
CA ARG A 294 12.61 4.30 8.37
C ARG A 294 13.72 5.31 8.07
N PHE A 295 13.59 6.54 8.53
CA PHE A 295 14.48 7.63 8.12
C PHE A 295 15.13 8.40 9.26
N TYR A 296 14.64 8.24 10.49
CA TYR A 296 15.13 8.98 11.66
C TYR A 296 15.76 8.09 12.72
N GLY A 297 15.82 6.77 12.48
CA GLY A 297 16.43 5.83 13.40
C GLY A 297 15.67 5.61 14.70
N PHE A 298 14.37 5.91 14.73
CA PHE A 298 13.52 5.54 15.87
C PHE A 298 13.18 4.05 15.83
N ARG A 299 13.14 3.42 17.00
CA ARG A 299 12.57 2.07 17.15
C ARG A 299 11.08 2.16 17.44
N ALA A 300 10.35 1.11 17.10
CA ALA A 300 8.90 1.04 17.34
C ALA A 300 8.56 1.25 18.82
N GLU A 301 9.36 0.62 19.71
CA GLU A 301 9.20 0.66 21.17
C GLU A 301 9.45 2.07 21.76
N GLU A 302 10.24 2.91 21.11
CA GLU A 302 10.45 4.30 21.51
C GLU A 302 9.26 5.18 21.15
N ILE A 303 8.61 4.89 20.02
CA ILE A 303 7.48 5.68 19.53
C ILE A 303 6.21 5.35 20.32
N ALA A 304 5.95 4.05 20.54
CA ALA A 304 4.83 3.54 21.30
C ALA A 304 5.32 2.42 22.23
N ASP A 305 5.34 2.68 23.52
CA ASP A 305 5.79 1.76 24.56
C ASP A 305 4.62 1.01 25.23
N GLU A 306 4.89 0.25 26.28
CA GLU A 306 3.87 -0.51 27.01
C GLU A 306 2.93 0.39 27.82
N GLN A 307 3.42 1.55 28.26
CA GLN A 307 2.63 2.50 29.04
C GLN A 307 1.78 3.40 28.13
N THR A 308 2.28 3.71 26.93
CA THR A 308 1.62 4.52 25.90
C THR A 308 1.53 3.75 24.57
N PRO A 309 0.71 2.67 24.51
CA PRO A 309 0.68 1.80 23.33
C PRO A 309 -0.10 2.39 22.15
N ARG A 310 -0.75 3.52 22.33
CA ARG A 310 -1.49 4.25 21.29
C ARG A 310 -0.83 5.60 21.01
N LEU A 311 -0.76 5.95 19.73
CA LEU A 311 -0.24 7.26 19.30
C LEU A 311 -1.21 8.37 19.70
N ASP A 312 -0.65 9.50 20.08
CA ASP A 312 -1.42 10.70 20.32
C ASP A 312 -2.06 11.20 19.01
N LEU A 313 -3.34 11.55 19.06
CA LEU A 313 -4.07 12.02 17.89
C LEU A 313 -3.95 13.54 17.68
N GLU A 314 -3.63 14.29 18.74
CA GLU A 314 -3.53 15.76 18.69
C GLU A 314 -2.14 16.22 18.25
N ILE A 315 -1.08 15.54 18.73
CA ILE A 315 0.31 15.89 18.40
C ILE A 315 1.00 14.80 17.59
N ASP A 316 2.02 15.17 16.83
CA ASP A 316 2.77 14.20 16.02
C ASP A 316 3.64 13.27 16.89
N PRO A 317 3.96 12.05 16.41
CA PRO A 317 4.68 11.05 17.20
C PRO A 317 6.09 11.49 17.64
N LYS A 318 6.76 12.37 16.90
CA LYS A 318 8.08 12.88 17.29
C LYS A 318 8.00 13.88 18.43
N LEU A 319 7.01 14.77 18.38
CA LEU A 319 6.75 15.70 19.49
C LEU A 319 6.27 14.92 20.71
N ALA A 320 5.38 13.95 20.54
CA ALA A 320 4.92 13.09 21.64
C ALA A 320 6.09 12.36 22.32
N TRP A 321 7.06 11.84 21.54
CA TRP A 321 8.27 11.24 22.07
C TRP A 321 9.10 12.27 22.86
N ALA A 322 9.34 13.46 22.30
CA ALA A 322 10.14 14.50 22.95
C ALA A 322 9.55 14.95 24.31
N LEU A 323 8.22 15.04 24.40
CA LEU A 323 7.52 15.39 25.65
C LEU A 323 7.64 14.29 26.71
N ARG A 324 7.77 13.03 26.31
CA ARG A 324 8.03 11.91 27.25
C ARG A 324 9.50 11.78 27.67
N HIS A 325 10.41 12.46 26.95
CA HIS A 325 11.86 12.42 27.18
C HIS A 325 12.46 13.82 27.43
N PRO A 326 11.98 14.57 28.44
CA PRO A 326 12.50 15.91 28.73
C PRO A 326 13.99 15.89 29.10
N GLU A 327 14.50 14.77 29.63
CA GLU A 327 15.90 14.56 29.96
C GLU A 327 16.84 14.62 28.75
N PHE A 328 16.32 14.39 27.56
CA PHE A 328 17.07 14.47 26.32
C PHE A 328 17.31 15.92 25.86
N PHE A 329 16.63 16.89 26.43
CA PHE A 329 16.63 18.28 26.01
C PHE A 329 17.20 19.21 27.11
N PRO A 330 17.86 20.34 26.75
CA PRO A 330 18.07 20.85 25.37
C PRO A 330 19.20 20.12 24.63
N VAL A 331 19.10 20.11 23.27
CA VAL A 331 20.14 19.54 22.41
C VAL A 331 21.07 20.64 21.88
N ASP A 332 22.37 20.54 22.16
CA ASP A 332 23.37 21.47 21.62
C ASP A 332 23.64 21.15 20.13
N VAL A 333 23.09 21.96 19.24
CA VAL A 333 23.22 21.78 17.79
C VAL A 333 24.67 21.88 17.29
N SER A 334 25.55 22.50 18.07
CA SER A 334 26.98 22.66 17.72
C SER A 334 27.78 21.38 17.95
N ARG A 335 27.29 20.47 18.82
CA ARG A 335 28.03 19.29 19.27
C ARG A 335 27.28 17.98 19.04
N ALA A 336 25.94 18.00 19.12
CA ALA A 336 25.09 16.80 19.02
C ALA A 336 25.39 16.03 17.75
N ASP A 337 25.34 14.69 17.81
CA ASP A 337 25.43 13.85 16.64
C ASP A 337 24.19 14.00 15.73
N TYR A 338 24.27 13.39 14.54
CA TYR A 338 23.21 13.49 13.55
C TYR A 338 21.91 12.87 14.06
N GLU A 339 22.01 11.76 14.76
CA GLU A 339 20.91 10.99 15.32
C GLU A 339 20.20 11.78 16.42
N ALA A 340 20.93 12.44 17.28
CA ALA A 340 20.38 13.31 18.32
C ALA A 340 19.64 14.53 17.71
N LEU A 341 20.18 15.13 16.67
CA LEU A 341 19.50 16.21 15.94
C LEU A 341 18.17 15.73 15.32
N LEU A 342 18.12 14.52 14.82
CA LEU A 342 16.89 13.95 14.27
C LEU A 342 15.80 13.71 15.33
N ARG A 343 16.14 13.68 16.63
CA ARG A 343 15.18 13.58 17.74
C ARG A 343 14.47 14.90 18.03
N VAL A 344 15.07 16.02 17.65
CA VAL A 344 14.51 17.35 17.93
C VAL A 344 13.26 17.61 17.08
N PRO A 345 12.08 17.92 17.68
CA PRO A 345 10.90 18.33 16.93
C PRO A 345 11.19 19.48 15.96
N GLY A 346 10.67 19.42 14.76
CA GLY A 346 10.93 20.40 13.69
C GLY A 346 12.24 20.19 12.92
N VAL A 347 13.22 19.45 13.43
CA VAL A 347 14.46 19.15 12.70
C VAL A 347 14.28 17.90 11.84
N GLY A 348 14.31 18.09 10.52
CA GLY A 348 14.22 16.99 9.53
C GLY A 348 15.60 16.53 9.06
N VAL A 349 15.62 15.46 8.25
CA VAL A 349 16.84 14.88 7.65
C VAL A 349 17.68 15.94 6.92
N LYS A 350 17.03 16.81 6.13
CA LYS A 350 17.73 17.89 5.40
C LYS A 350 18.36 18.90 6.37
N SER A 351 17.59 19.35 7.36
CA SER A 351 18.06 20.32 8.37
C SER A 351 19.19 19.73 9.21
N ALA A 352 19.07 18.50 9.70
CA ALA A 352 20.10 17.83 10.46
C ALA A 352 21.42 17.70 9.67
N ARG A 353 21.36 17.30 8.40
CA ARG A 353 22.53 17.23 7.52
C ARG A 353 23.16 18.61 7.32
N LEU A 354 22.34 19.64 7.11
CA LEU A 354 22.83 21.01 6.95
C LEU A 354 23.51 21.52 8.22
N ILE A 355 22.93 21.27 9.39
CA ILE A 355 23.55 21.61 10.70
C ILE A 355 24.91 20.92 10.81
N VAL A 356 24.99 19.62 10.62
CA VAL A 356 26.25 18.85 10.74
C VAL A 356 27.31 19.33 9.75
N SER A 357 26.94 19.68 8.53
CA SER A 357 27.87 20.17 7.53
C SER A 357 28.32 21.61 7.83
N SER A 358 27.40 22.52 8.16
CA SER A 358 27.67 23.93 8.35
C SER A 358 28.52 24.22 9.58
N ARG A 359 28.34 23.53 10.71
CA ARG A 359 29.09 23.72 11.93
C ARG A 359 30.57 23.41 11.81
N ARG A 360 31.01 22.73 10.75
CA ARG A 360 32.43 22.49 10.45
C ARG A 360 33.16 23.76 9.99
N TYR A 361 32.42 24.72 9.45
CA TYR A 361 32.99 25.90 8.82
C TYR A 361 32.63 27.20 9.53
N ARG A 362 31.60 27.20 10.39
CA ARG A 362 31.17 28.42 11.12
C ARG A 362 30.45 28.07 12.42
N THR A 363 30.48 29.00 13.36
CA THR A 363 29.62 28.93 14.54
C THR A 363 28.16 29.12 14.14
N LEU A 364 27.28 28.23 14.62
CA LEU A 364 25.85 28.33 14.36
C LEU A 364 25.22 29.34 15.32
N THR A 365 24.38 30.20 14.78
CA THR A 365 23.56 31.17 15.53
C THR A 365 22.09 30.88 15.29
N MET A 366 21.19 31.45 16.12
CA MET A 366 19.75 31.33 15.91
C MET A 366 19.30 31.87 14.53
N GLN A 367 20.01 32.88 13.99
CA GLN A 367 19.75 33.41 12.65
C GLN A 367 20.14 32.40 11.56
N SER A 368 21.19 31.59 11.78
CA SER A 368 21.64 30.59 10.83
C SER A 368 20.81 29.31 10.85
N LEU A 369 19.92 29.15 11.84
CA LEU A 369 19.01 28.01 11.96
C LEU A 369 17.60 28.28 11.40
N ARG A 370 17.32 29.54 11.08
CA ARG A 370 16.09 29.95 10.37
C ARG A 370 16.28 29.84 8.86
#